data_bd5bb1b2eddcd1f50fe22af8e6d64908
#
_entry.id   bd5bb1b2eddcd1f50fe22af8e6d64908
#
_cell.length_a   1.000
_cell.length_b   1.000
_cell.length_c   1.000
_cell.angle_alpha   90.00
_cell.angle_beta   90.00
_cell.angle_gamma   90.00
#
_symmetry.space_group_name_H-M   'P 1'
#
loop_
_entity.id
_entity.type
_entity.pdbx_description
1 polymer ?
#
loop_
_entity_poly.entity_id
_entity_poly.type
_entity_poly.pdbx_seq_one_letter_code
_entity_poly.pdbx_strand_id
1 'polypeptide(L)'
;MFTPVKLGSIELKNRLVMAPLTRMRAVAGDVPHPLAKTYYAQRASAGLIITEATQISPLGMGYPATPGIYSAEQTAAWKEIVEAVHAKGGSIVAQLWHVGRISHSSLHPEQGVPEAPSAIAAAGQTYGADWQLHDYETPKAMTSDDIARLIKEYETAAQNAKSAGFDGVEIHAANGYLLDQFLQDKTNQRTDQYGGSIENRLSLLGEVIDACLLYTSPSPRD
;
A
#
# COMPACT_ATOMS: atom_id res chain seq x y z
N MET A 1 -4.49 27.95 -4.31
CA MET A 1 -3.84 26.74 -4.83
C MET A 1 -2.31 26.79 -4.61
N PHE A 2 -1.61 27.86 -4.98
CA PHE A 2 -0.15 27.99 -4.86
C PHE A 2 0.34 28.63 -3.54
N THR A 3 -0.46 28.57 -2.49
CA THR A 3 -0.06 29.04 -1.15
C THR A 3 0.38 27.85 -0.31
N PRO A 4 1.40 28.00 0.54
CA PRO A 4 1.84 26.95 1.45
C PRO A 4 0.71 26.49 2.38
N VAL A 5 0.81 25.24 2.81
CA VAL A 5 -0.12 24.65 3.80
C VAL A 5 0.65 23.62 4.64
N LYS A 6 0.27 23.48 5.91
CA LYS A 6 0.80 22.46 6.80
C LYS A 6 -0.12 21.26 6.82
N LEU A 7 0.44 20.06 6.60
CA LEU A 7 -0.25 18.77 6.71
C LEU A 7 0.44 17.95 7.81
N GLY A 8 -0.16 17.91 9.00
CA GLY A 8 0.51 17.35 10.17
C GLY A 8 1.83 18.07 10.45
N SER A 9 2.94 17.34 10.43
CA SER A 9 4.30 17.89 10.56
C SER A 9 4.93 18.34 9.24
N ILE A 10 4.32 18.02 8.07
CA ILE A 10 4.88 18.30 6.75
C ILE A 10 4.48 19.68 6.28
N GLU A 11 5.44 20.53 5.95
CA GLU A 11 5.21 21.84 5.35
C GLU A 11 5.20 21.72 3.82
N LEU A 12 4.03 21.88 3.22
CA LEU A 12 3.83 21.80 1.78
C LEU A 12 3.93 23.20 1.14
N LYS A 13 4.74 23.34 0.11
CA LYS A 13 4.95 24.60 -0.60
C LYS A 13 3.73 25.10 -1.41
N ASN A 14 2.79 24.22 -1.70
CA ASN A 14 1.53 24.52 -2.33
C ASN A 14 0.51 23.39 -2.05
N ARG A 15 -0.74 23.55 -2.50
CA ARG A 15 -1.86 22.62 -2.22
C ARG A 15 -2.12 21.64 -3.38
N LEU A 16 -1.20 21.49 -4.31
CA LEU A 16 -1.30 20.51 -5.39
C LEU A 16 -0.74 19.18 -4.89
N VAL A 17 -1.50 18.12 -5.00
CA VAL A 17 -1.08 16.76 -4.66
C VAL A 17 -1.03 15.92 -5.93
N MET A 18 0.09 15.28 -6.20
CA MET A 18 0.16 14.23 -7.21
C MET A 18 -0.50 12.98 -6.64
N ALA A 19 -1.65 12.61 -7.19
CA ALA A 19 -2.38 11.40 -6.82
C ALA A 19 -1.58 10.13 -7.16
N PRO A 20 -1.76 9.03 -6.41
CA PRO A 20 -1.14 7.74 -6.69
C PRO A 20 -1.59 7.20 -8.05
N LEU A 21 -0.65 6.65 -8.80
CA LEU A 21 -0.90 6.06 -10.11
C LEU A 21 -0.04 4.81 -10.31
N THR A 22 -0.65 3.63 -10.29
CA THR A 22 -0.01 2.35 -10.56
C THR A 22 0.51 2.30 -11.99
N ARG A 23 1.80 2.01 -12.18
CA ARG A 23 2.46 2.08 -13.50
C ARG A 23 2.89 0.72 -14.04
N MET A 24 2.93 -0.32 -13.19
CA MET A 24 3.33 -1.68 -13.58
C MET A 24 4.71 -1.69 -14.27
N ARG A 25 5.72 -1.12 -13.62
CA ARG A 25 7.08 -0.95 -14.16
C ARG A 25 8.18 -1.36 -13.19
N ALA A 26 7.85 -2.08 -12.11
CA ALA A 26 8.86 -2.65 -11.24
C ALA A 26 9.70 -3.70 -12.01
N VAL A 27 10.93 -3.87 -11.59
CA VAL A 27 11.83 -4.91 -12.12
C VAL A 27 11.75 -6.17 -11.26
N ALA A 28 12.54 -7.17 -11.58
CA ALA A 28 12.58 -8.44 -10.83
C ALA A 28 12.73 -8.19 -9.33
N GLY A 29 12.01 -8.99 -8.52
CA GLY A 29 11.93 -8.82 -7.07
C GLY A 29 11.05 -7.65 -6.62
N ASP A 30 10.14 -7.18 -7.48
CA ASP A 30 9.23 -6.05 -7.22
C ASP A 30 9.98 -4.77 -6.83
N VAL A 31 11.21 -4.62 -7.31
CA VAL A 31 12.05 -3.46 -7.04
C VAL A 31 11.59 -2.30 -7.93
N PRO A 32 11.42 -1.08 -7.38
CA PRO A 32 11.10 0.10 -8.18
C PRO A 32 12.09 0.30 -9.31
N HIS A 33 11.58 0.50 -10.54
CA HIS A 33 12.43 0.69 -11.70
C HIS A 33 13.30 1.95 -11.55
N PRO A 34 14.60 1.94 -11.93
CA PRO A 34 15.48 3.12 -11.81
C PRO A 34 14.94 4.39 -12.47
N LEU A 35 14.17 4.29 -13.55
CA LEU A 35 13.49 5.42 -14.19
C LEU A 35 12.44 6.10 -13.31
N ALA A 36 11.97 5.45 -12.24
CA ALA A 36 11.06 6.05 -11.27
C ALA A 36 11.70 7.28 -10.59
N LYS A 37 13.03 7.27 -10.41
CA LYS A 37 13.79 8.41 -9.92
C LYS A 37 13.54 9.68 -10.76
N THR A 38 13.67 9.57 -12.08
CA THR A 38 13.38 10.68 -12.99
C THR A 38 11.90 11.03 -12.99
N TYR A 39 11.02 10.02 -13.03
CA TYR A 39 9.56 10.21 -13.07
C TYR A 39 9.05 11.03 -11.89
N TYR A 40 9.43 10.69 -10.66
CA TYR A 40 9.00 11.41 -9.46
C TYR A 40 9.71 12.77 -9.32
N ALA A 41 11.00 12.83 -9.58
CA ALA A 41 11.77 14.09 -9.51
C ALA A 41 11.24 15.17 -10.48
N GLN A 42 10.74 14.80 -11.65
CA GLN A 42 10.07 15.73 -12.60
C GLN A 42 8.80 16.37 -12.04
N ARG A 43 8.18 15.77 -11.02
CA ARG A 43 6.91 16.19 -10.39
C ARG A 43 7.12 16.82 -9.02
N ALA A 44 8.36 17.00 -8.61
CA ALA A 44 8.72 17.60 -7.32
C ALA A 44 8.22 19.03 -7.13
N SER A 45 7.68 19.70 -8.16
CA SER A 45 7.03 21.01 -8.02
C SER A 45 5.64 20.91 -7.37
N ALA A 46 5.00 19.75 -7.31
CA ALA A 46 3.80 19.53 -6.50
C ALA A 46 4.08 19.80 -5.02
N GLY A 47 3.05 20.16 -4.26
CA GLY A 47 3.15 20.30 -2.82
C GLY A 47 3.43 18.96 -2.14
N LEU A 48 2.77 17.90 -2.61
CA LEU A 48 2.99 16.54 -2.13
C LEU A 48 2.94 15.58 -3.32
N ILE A 49 3.78 14.57 -3.30
CA ILE A 49 3.70 13.40 -4.19
C ILE A 49 3.25 12.21 -3.35
N ILE A 50 2.20 11.51 -3.80
CA ILE A 50 1.86 10.18 -3.29
C ILE A 50 2.36 9.17 -4.32
N THR A 51 3.13 8.17 -3.90
CA THR A 51 3.66 7.17 -4.82
C THR A 51 2.56 6.34 -5.46
N GLU A 52 2.87 5.62 -6.51
CA GLU A 52 2.08 4.47 -6.92
C GLU A 52 1.87 3.52 -5.75
N ALA A 53 0.73 2.79 -5.78
CA ALA A 53 0.43 1.78 -4.78
C ALA A 53 1.59 0.77 -4.67
N THR A 54 2.09 0.62 -3.44
CA THR A 54 3.33 -0.10 -3.12
C THR A 54 3.00 -1.22 -2.14
N GLN A 55 3.18 -2.47 -2.57
CA GLN A 55 2.76 -3.61 -1.77
C GLN A 55 3.63 -3.80 -0.53
N ILE A 56 2.96 -4.12 0.58
CA ILE A 56 3.58 -4.32 1.91
C ILE A 56 4.15 -5.72 2.10
N SER A 57 3.78 -6.66 1.24
CA SER A 57 4.24 -8.05 1.25
C SER A 57 4.02 -8.68 -0.13
N PRO A 58 4.62 -9.85 -0.42
CA PRO A 58 4.37 -10.58 -1.66
C PRO A 58 2.88 -10.93 -1.88
N LEU A 59 2.12 -11.19 -0.81
CA LEU A 59 0.68 -11.47 -0.88
C LEU A 59 -0.16 -10.22 -1.16
N GLY A 60 0.42 -9.03 -1.00
CA GLY A 60 -0.23 -7.75 -1.31
C GLY A 60 -0.29 -7.42 -2.79
N MET A 61 0.39 -8.18 -3.66
CA MET A 61 0.45 -7.94 -5.10
C MET A 61 -0.88 -8.26 -5.79
N GLY A 62 -1.35 -7.36 -6.67
CA GLY A 62 -2.58 -7.55 -7.45
C GLY A 62 -2.41 -7.40 -8.95
N TYR A 63 -1.29 -6.85 -9.40
CA TYR A 63 -0.96 -6.68 -10.81
C TYR A 63 0.52 -6.96 -11.05
N PRO A 64 0.90 -7.47 -12.25
CA PRO A 64 2.30 -7.70 -12.59
C PRO A 64 3.14 -6.44 -12.48
N ALA A 65 4.39 -6.58 -12.08
CA ALA A 65 5.38 -5.49 -12.03
C ALA A 65 4.93 -4.25 -11.22
N THR A 66 4.20 -4.44 -10.12
CA THR A 66 3.98 -3.40 -9.10
C THR A 66 5.10 -3.44 -8.07
N PRO A 67 5.55 -2.28 -7.56
CA PRO A 67 6.68 -2.25 -6.62
C PRO A 67 6.25 -2.63 -5.20
N GLY A 68 7.19 -3.22 -4.47
CA GLY A 68 7.07 -3.50 -3.04
C GLY A 68 7.90 -2.56 -2.16
N ILE A 69 7.71 -2.68 -0.84
CA ILE A 69 8.52 -2.00 0.19
C ILE A 69 8.79 -2.92 1.39
N TYR A 70 8.84 -4.21 1.16
CA TYR A 70 9.01 -5.23 2.19
C TYR A 70 10.41 -5.88 2.20
N SER A 71 11.28 -5.57 1.21
CA SER A 71 12.66 -6.06 1.16
C SER A 71 13.70 -4.95 1.29
N ALA A 72 14.92 -5.30 1.61
CA ALA A 72 16.04 -4.37 1.70
C ALA A 72 16.36 -3.74 0.34
N GLU A 73 16.30 -4.50 -0.74
CA GLU A 73 16.56 -4.04 -2.11
C GLU A 73 15.49 -3.03 -2.55
N GLN A 74 14.21 -3.31 -2.26
CA GLN A 74 13.11 -2.40 -2.55
C GLN A 74 13.27 -1.09 -1.77
N THR A 75 13.60 -1.18 -0.48
CA THR A 75 13.84 -0.02 0.39
C THR A 75 14.99 0.83 -0.11
N ALA A 76 16.10 0.21 -0.55
CA ALA A 76 17.25 0.93 -1.12
C ALA A 76 16.88 1.65 -2.43
N ALA A 77 16.12 1.00 -3.30
CA ALA A 77 15.67 1.62 -4.56
C ALA A 77 14.69 2.79 -4.30
N TRP A 78 13.78 2.66 -3.34
CA TRP A 78 12.91 3.76 -2.92
C TRP A 78 13.72 4.92 -2.33
N LYS A 79 14.75 4.66 -1.54
CA LYS A 79 15.64 5.71 -1.00
C LYS A 79 16.22 6.59 -2.08
N GLU A 80 16.75 6.01 -3.17
CA GLU A 80 17.29 6.80 -4.29
C GLU A 80 16.21 7.68 -4.95
N ILE A 81 14.97 7.19 -5.03
CA ILE A 81 13.84 7.94 -5.58
C ILE A 81 13.47 9.11 -4.67
N VAL A 82 13.35 8.87 -3.38
CA VAL A 82 13.05 9.89 -2.36
C VAL A 82 14.12 10.98 -2.36
N GLU A 83 15.40 10.61 -2.34
CA GLU A 83 16.53 11.55 -2.39
C GLU A 83 16.47 12.44 -3.63
N ALA A 84 16.10 11.90 -4.80
CA ALA A 84 15.97 12.67 -6.02
C ALA A 84 14.81 13.67 -6.00
N VAL A 85 13.71 13.34 -5.32
CA VAL A 85 12.56 14.25 -5.10
C VAL A 85 12.95 15.34 -4.12
N HIS A 86 13.57 14.99 -2.99
CA HIS A 86 14.04 15.92 -1.97
C HIS A 86 15.08 16.89 -2.53
N ALA A 87 16.02 16.43 -3.38
CA ALA A 87 17.00 17.27 -4.06
C ALA A 87 16.37 18.35 -4.97
N LYS A 88 15.08 18.17 -5.36
CA LYS A 88 14.28 19.15 -6.09
C LYS A 88 13.34 19.96 -5.19
N GLY A 89 13.46 19.81 -3.86
CA GLY A 89 12.60 20.47 -2.87
C GLY A 89 11.15 19.95 -2.88
N GLY A 90 10.92 18.72 -3.28
CA GLY A 90 9.60 18.06 -3.21
C GLY A 90 9.42 17.29 -1.91
N SER A 91 8.16 17.02 -1.55
CA SER A 91 7.77 16.09 -0.48
C SER A 91 7.09 14.87 -1.09
N ILE A 92 7.37 13.68 -0.55
CA ILE A 92 6.88 12.42 -1.09
C ILE A 92 6.49 11.44 0.03
N VAL A 93 5.31 10.83 -0.08
CA VAL A 93 4.81 9.78 0.83
C VAL A 93 4.60 8.47 0.07
N ALA A 94 4.81 7.34 0.74
CA ALA A 94 4.55 6.03 0.17
C ALA A 94 3.08 5.63 0.36
N GLN A 95 2.37 5.21 -0.70
CA GLN A 95 1.07 4.58 -0.55
C GLN A 95 1.23 3.09 -0.26
N LEU A 96 0.95 2.67 0.97
CA LEU A 96 1.01 1.27 1.41
C LEU A 96 -0.25 0.51 0.98
N TRP A 97 -0.08 -0.64 0.39
CA TRP A 97 -1.14 -1.33 -0.32
C TRP A 97 -1.11 -2.85 -0.13
N HIS A 98 -2.30 -3.42 0.02
CA HIS A 98 -2.57 -4.84 -0.10
C HIS A 98 -3.91 -5.03 -0.78
N VAL A 99 -3.93 -5.76 -1.89
CA VAL A 99 -5.12 -5.82 -2.76
C VAL A 99 -6.21 -6.77 -2.26
N GLY A 100 -5.90 -7.65 -1.32
CA GLY A 100 -6.85 -8.66 -0.87
C GLY A 100 -7.25 -9.60 -2.00
N ARG A 101 -8.55 -9.83 -2.18
CA ARG A 101 -9.09 -10.71 -3.22
C ARG A 101 -8.96 -10.22 -4.66
N ILE A 102 -8.46 -8.98 -4.85
CA ILE A 102 -8.25 -8.40 -6.19
C ILE A 102 -6.88 -8.81 -6.70
N SER A 103 -6.68 -10.11 -6.86
CA SER A 103 -5.43 -10.74 -7.31
C SER A 103 -5.68 -12.09 -7.96
N HIS A 104 -4.60 -12.74 -8.39
CA HIS A 104 -4.59 -14.09 -8.92
C HIS A 104 -3.37 -14.85 -8.35
N SER A 105 -3.54 -16.16 -8.10
CA SER A 105 -2.51 -17.02 -7.49
C SER A 105 -1.17 -17.00 -8.23
N SER A 106 -1.18 -16.80 -9.54
CA SER A 106 0.06 -16.72 -10.36
C SER A 106 0.98 -15.57 -9.95
N LEU A 107 0.46 -14.54 -9.25
CA LEU A 107 1.24 -13.39 -8.77
C LEU A 107 1.86 -13.63 -7.39
N HIS A 108 1.43 -14.68 -6.70
CA HIS A 108 1.83 -14.93 -5.31
C HIS A 108 2.91 -16.01 -5.21
N PRO A 109 3.74 -15.98 -4.14
CA PRO A 109 4.70 -17.04 -3.86
C PRO A 109 4.01 -18.41 -3.80
N GLU A 110 4.64 -19.43 -4.37
CA GLU A 110 4.13 -20.80 -4.38
C GLU A 110 2.69 -20.93 -4.94
N GLN A 111 2.26 -19.96 -5.75
CA GLN A 111 0.90 -19.87 -6.29
C GLN A 111 -0.19 -19.92 -5.21
N GLY A 112 0.08 -19.29 -4.06
CA GLY A 112 -0.89 -19.14 -2.97
C GLY A 112 -2.10 -18.32 -3.40
N VAL A 113 -3.29 -18.76 -3.01
CA VAL A 113 -4.54 -18.03 -3.33
C VAL A 113 -4.56 -16.69 -2.61
N PRO A 114 -5.21 -15.65 -3.19
CA PRO A 114 -5.40 -14.36 -2.53
C PRO A 114 -6.10 -14.50 -1.18
N GLU A 115 -5.86 -13.56 -0.29
CA GLU A 115 -6.48 -13.50 1.05
C GLU A 115 -7.53 -12.39 1.13
N ALA A 116 -8.58 -12.61 1.91
CA ALA A 116 -9.67 -11.63 2.10
C ALA A 116 -10.34 -11.83 3.46
N PRO A 117 -11.19 -10.89 3.93
CA PRO A 117 -11.97 -11.11 5.16
C PRO A 117 -12.84 -12.37 5.10
N SER A 118 -13.37 -12.72 3.93
CA SER A 118 -14.21 -13.87 3.70
C SER A 118 -13.92 -14.51 2.34
N ALA A 119 -14.22 -15.81 2.18
CA ALA A 119 -13.99 -16.57 0.94
C ALA A 119 -15.05 -16.22 -0.14
N ILE A 120 -15.06 -14.96 -0.59
CA ILE A 120 -16.00 -14.43 -1.58
C ILE A 120 -15.18 -13.87 -2.76
N ALA A 121 -15.25 -14.53 -3.92
CA ALA A 121 -14.57 -14.07 -5.12
C ALA A 121 -15.07 -12.68 -5.56
N ALA A 122 -14.18 -11.89 -6.15
CA ALA A 122 -14.58 -10.69 -6.86
C ALA A 122 -15.21 -11.06 -8.22
N ALA A 123 -16.02 -10.18 -8.77
CA ALA A 123 -16.49 -10.31 -10.15
C ALA A 123 -15.48 -9.70 -11.13
N GLY A 124 -15.32 -10.31 -12.30
CA GLY A 124 -14.43 -9.82 -13.36
C GLY A 124 -13.09 -10.55 -13.43
N GLN A 125 -12.09 -9.88 -13.97
CA GLN A 125 -10.79 -10.45 -14.31
C GLN A 125 -9.66 -9.54 -13.89
N THR A 126 -8.47 -10.13 -13.69
CA THR A 126 -7.21 -9.41 -13.45
C THR A 126 -6.10 -9.97 -14.33
N TYR A 127 -5.02 -9.22 -14.49
CA TYR A 127 -3.82 -9.71 -15.16
C TYR A 127 -3.02 -10.63 -14.24
N GLY A 128 -2.74 -11.85 -14.69
CA GLY A 128 -1.79 -12.75 -14.03
C GLY A 128 -0.33 -12.42 -14.33
N ALA A 129 0.59 -13.22 -13.79
CA ALA A 129 2.03 -13.07 -14.01
C ALA A 129 2.44 -13.24 -15.49
N ASP A 130 1.64 -13.93 -16.28
CA ASP A 130 1.79 -14.12 -17.73
C ASP A 130 1.25 -12.94 -18.56
N TRP A 131 0.78 -11.87 -17.94
CA TRP A 131 0.14 -10.71 -18.57
C TRP A 131 -1.15 -11.05 -19.35
N GLN A 132 -1.78 -12.19 -19.04
CA GLN A 132 -3.09 -12.54 -19.57
C GLN A 132 -4.18 -12.26 -18.53
N LEU A 133 -5.42 -12.09 -19.00
CA LEU A 133 -6.58 -11.93 -18.14
C LEU A 133 -7.02 -13.28 -17.60
N HIS A 134 -7.17 -13.36 -16.29
CA HIS A 134 -7.70 -14.50 -15.55
C HIS A 134 -8.89 -14.08 -14.70
N ASP A 135 -9.85 -14.97 -14.54
CA ASP A 135 -10.96 -14.74 -13.61
C ASP A 135 -10.44 -14.65 -12.18
N TYR A 136 -11.08 -13.81 -11.36
CA TYR A 136 -10.75 -13.77 -9.94
C TYR A 136 -11.05 -15.10 -9.26
N GLU A 137 -10.12 -15.56 -8.45
CA GLU A 137 -10.25 -16.79 -7.68
C GLU A 137 -11.03 -16.55 -6.38
N THR A 138 -11.59 -17.62 -5.80
CA THR A 138 -12.13 -17.57 -4.45
C THR A 138 -10.97 -17.42 -3.47
N PRO A 139 -10.89 -16.32 -2.71
CA PRO A 139 -9.79 -16.09 -1.78
C PRO A 139 -9.91 -17.00 -0.54
N LYS A 140 -8.77 -17.20 0.13
CA LYS A 140 -8.73 -17.75 1.49
C LYS A 140 -9.32 -16.72 2.47
N ALA A 141 -10.29 -17.11 3.29
CA ALA A 141 -10.70 -16.30 4.43
C ALA A 141 -9.56 -16.22 5.47
N MET A 142 -9.15 -15.00 5.82
CA MET A 142 -8.06 -14.77 6.77
C MET A 142 -8.43 -15.27 8.17
N THR A 143 -7.51 -15.99 8.79
CA THR A 143 -7.56 -16.34 10.22
C THR A 143 -7.10 -15.17 11.08
N SER A 144 -7.22 -15.28 12.40
CA SER A 144 -6.66 -14.27 13.33
C SER A 144 -5.14 -14.17 13.22
N ASP A 145 -4.45 -15.28 12.95
CA ASP A 145 -2.99 -15.29 12.74
C ASP A 145 -2.61 -14.59 11.42
N ASP A 146 -3.40 -14.77 10.35
CA ASP A 146 -3.20 -14.05 9.09
C ASP A 146 -3.38 -12.53 9.29
N ILE A 147 -4.36 -12.11 10.10
CA ILE A 147 -4.59 -10.70 10.43
C ILE A 147 -3.42 -10.15 11.26
N ALA A 148 -2.93 -10.86 12.27
CA ALA A 148 -1.78 -10.44 13.06
C ALA A 148 -0.52 -10.31 12.20
N ARG A 149 -0.28 -11.24 11.27
CA ARG A 149 0.78 -11.15 10.27
C ARG A 149 0.63 -9.92 9.39
N LEU A 150 -0.57 -9.66 8.86
CA LEU A 150 -0.85 -8.51 8.01
C LEU A 150 -0.53 -7.17 8.71
N ILE A 151 -0.93 -7.01 9.98
CA ILE A 151 -0.63 -5.81 10.77
C ILE A 151 0.90 -5.62 10.88
N LYS A 152 1.64 -6.72 11.11
CA LYS A 152 3.10 -6.68 11.16
C LYS A 152 3.74 -6.36 9.82
N GLU A 153 3.15 -6.78 8.71
CA GLU A 153 3.58 -6.43 7.35
C GLU A 153 3.41 -4.93 7.08
N TYR A 154 2.28 -4.31 7.49
CA TYR A 154 2.08 -2.86 7.42
C TYR A 154 3.09 -2.09 8.30
N GLU A 155 3.31 -2.55 9.52
CA GLU A 155 4.31 -1.98 10.43
C GLU A 155 5.70 -2.01 9.79
N THR A 156 6.12 -3.16 9.25
CA THR A 156 7.41 -3.32 8.58
C THR A 156 7.53 -2.42 7.35
N ALA A 157 6.48 -2.33 6.53
CA ALA A 157 6.46 -1.45 5.37
C ALA A 157 6.58 0.03 5.76
N ALA A 158 5.93 0.46 6.85
CA ALA A 158 6.05 1.82 7.38
C ALA A 158 7.48 2.11 7.90
N GLN A 159 8.12 1.15 8.57
CA GLN A 159 9.53 1.26 8.99
C GLN A 159 10.47 1.37 7.79
N ASN A 160 10.25 0.57 6.75
CA ASN A 160 11.02 0.61 5.53
C ASN A 160 10.84 1.95 4.79
N ALA A 161 9.61 2.47 4.73
CA ALA A 161 9.34 3.78 4.17
C ALA A 161 10.08 4.89 4.93
N LYS A 162 10.07 4.86 6.26
CA LYS A 162 10.86 5.78 7.10
C LYS A 162 12.36 5.64 6.82
N SER A 163 12.86 4.41 6.72
CA SER A 163 14.28 4.13 6.44
C SER A 163 14.70 4.58 5.03
N ALA A 164 13.80 4.53 4.06
CA ALA A 164 13.99 5.08 2.72
C ALA A 164 13.93 6.62 2.68
N GLY A 165 13.52 7.28 3.78
CA GLY A 165 13.47 8.74 3.89
C GLY A 165 12.17 9.39 3.43
N PHE A 166 11.08 8.63 3.22
CA PHE A 166 9.77 9.20 2.92
C PHE A 166 9.31 10.17 4.02
N ASP A 167 8.59 11.22 3.62
CA ASP A 167 8.01 12.21 4.54
C ASP A 167 6.81 11.67 5.33
N GLY A 168 6.27 10.53 4.93
CA GLY A 168 5.16 9.83 5.59
C GLY A 168 4.67 8.65 4.77
N VAL A 169 3.57 8.06 5.21
CA VAL A 169 2.87 6.98 4.49
C VAL A 169 1.40 7.32 4.33
N GLU A 170 0.80 6.84 3.25
CA GLU A 170 -0.64 6.81 3.04
C GLU A 170 -1.10 5.36 3.08
N ILE A 171 -2.12 5.05 3.87
CA ILE A 171 -2.71 3.72 3.95
C ILE A 171 -3.85 3.64 2.94
N HIS A 172 -3.74 2.74 1.97
CA HIS A 172 -4.77 2.54 0.95
C HIS A 172 -5.92 1.70 1.52
N ALA A 173 -7.00 2.35 1.96
CA ALA A 173 -8.19 1.74 2.55
C ALA A 173 -9.46 1.97 1.70
N ALA A 174 -9.33 1.92 0.37
CA ALA A 174 -10.40 2.25 -0.56
C ALA A 174 -10.39 1.32 -1.79
N ASN A 175 -11.29 1.60 -2.75
CA ASN A 175 -11.35 1.01 -4.09
C ASN A 175 -11.53 -0.53 -4.12
N GLY A 176 -12.08 -1.12 -3.09
CA GLY A 176 -12.34 -2.57 -3.04
C GLY A 176 -11.11 -3.42 -2.73
N TYR A 177 -9.98 -2.84 -2.27
CA TYR A 177 -8.79 -3.56 -1.83
C TYR A 177 -8.94 -4.05 -0.37
N LEU A 178 -7.92 -4.69 0.19
CA LEU A 178 -8.06 -5.50 1.40
C LEU A 178 -8.72 -4.74 2.57
N LEU A 179 -8.25 -3.56 2.94
CA LEU A 179 -8.81 -2.82 4.07
C LEU A 179 -10.25 -2.38 3.79
N ASP A 180 -10.56 -1.93 2.57
CA ASP A 180 -11.94 -1.64 2.16
C ASP A 180 -12.82 -2.90 2.17
N GLN A 181 -12.27 -4.08 1.80
CA GLN A 181 -13.01 -5.34 1.89
C GLN A 181 -13.43 -5.68 3.32
N PHE A 182 -12.62 -5.32 4.33
CA PHE A 182 -12.99 -5.46 5.75
C PHE A 182 -14.08 -4.46 6.16
N LEU A 183 -14.09 -3.25 5.60
CA LEU A 183 -15.07 -2.21 5.92
C LEU A 183 -16.46 -2.51 5.35
N GLN A 184 -16.55 -3.19 4.21
CA GLN A 184 -17.79 -3.45 3.48
C GLN A 184 -18.50 -4.73 3.98
N ASP A 185 -19.76 -4.63 4.37
CA ASP A 185 -20.56 -5.77 4.86
C ASP A 185 -20.77 -6.89 3.82
N LYS A 186 -20.80 -6.54 2.53
CA LYS A 186 -20.98 -7.52 1.45
C LYS A 186 -19.74 -8.37 1.19
N THR A 187 -18.56 -7.87 1.53
CA THR A 187 -17.30 -8.59 1.35
C THR A 187 -16.77 -9.17 2.65
N ASN A 188 -17.26 -8.68 3.79
CA ASN A 188 -16.88 -9.11 5.13
C ASN A 188 -18.07 -9.79 5.81
N GLN A 189 -18.13 -11.11 5.73
CA GLN A 189 -19.13 -11.96 6.37
C GLN A 189 -18.60 -12.62 7.66
N ARG A 190 -17.57 -12.01 8.28
CA ARG A 190 -17.00 -12.50 9.54
C ARG A 190 -17.96 -12.27 10.70
N THR A 191 -17.85 -13.17 11.70
CA THR A 191 -18.66 -13.12 12.93
C THR A 191 -17.80 -12.89 14.18
N ASP A 192 -16.51 -12.61 13.99
CA ASP A 192 -15.55 -12.28 15.05
C ASP A 192 -15.41 -10.75 15.22
N GLN A 193 -14.40 -10.33 15.99
CA GLN A 193 -14.09 -8.92 16.28
C GLN A 193 -13.74 -8.05 15.05
N TYR A 194 -13.59 -8.64 13.88
CA TYR A 194 -13.29 -7.94 12.63
C TYR A 194 -14.48 -7.91 11.65
N GLY A 195 -15.67 -8.34 12.08
CA GLY A 195 -16.86 -8.41 11.22
C GLY A 195 -18.17 -8.11 11.96
N GLY A 196 -19.26 -8.01 11.22
CA GLY A 196 -20.61 -7.71 11.75
C GLY A 196 -20.83 -6.20 11.92
N SER A 197 -20.71 -5.65 13.12
CA SER A 197 -20.97 -4.22 13.39
C SER A 197 -19.97 -3.30 12.67
N ILE A 198 -20.31 -2.03 12.51
CA ILE A 198 -19.43 -1.02 11.92
C ILE A 198 -18.12 -0.92 12.74
N GLU A 199 -18.23 -0.91 14.05
CA GLU A 199 -17.09 -0.83 14.97
C GLU A 199 -16.12 -1.99 14.74
N ASN A 200 -16.64 -3.22 14.67
CA ASN A 200 -15.82 -4.40 14.42
C ASN A 200 -15.14 -4.37 13.04
N ARG A 201 -15.85 -3.91 12.00
CA ARG A 201 -15.28 -3.80 10.66
C ARG A 201 -14.19 -2.72 10.55
N LEU A 202 -14.22 -1.70 11.43
CA LEU A 202 -13.19 -0.68 11.54
C LEU A 202 -11.95 -1.13 12.34
N SER A 203 -12.04 -2.22 13.11
CA SER A 203 -10.97 -2.66 14.03
C SER A 203 -9.64 -2.86 13.30
N LEU A 204 -9.63 -3.60 12.19
CA LEU A 204 -8.40 -3.85 11.44
C LEU A 204 -7.75 -2.54 10.94
N LEU A 205 -8.54 -1.62 10.40
CA LEU A 205 -8.00 -0.33 9.93
C LEU A 205 -7.40 0.46 11.08
N GLY A 206 -8.04 0.49 12.25
CA GLY A 206 -7.52 1.12 13.47
C GLY A 206 -6.18 0.52 13.89
N GLU A 207 -6.09 -0.80 13.98
CA GLU A 207 -4.87 -1.52 14.37
C GLU A 207 -3.71 -1.29 13.37
N VAL A 208 -4.00 -1.24 12.07
CA VAL A 208 -3.02 -0.91 11.03
C VAL A 208 -2.52 0.52 11.16
N ILE A 209 -3.42 1.49 11.42
CA ILE A 209 -3.05 2.90 11.65
C ILE A 209 -2.13 2.99 12.87
N ASP A 210 -2.51 2.39 13.98
CA ASP A 210 -1.72 2.41 15.22
C ASP A 210 -0.33 1.79 15.00
N ALA A 211 -0.25 0.65 14.32
CA ALA A 211 1.01 0.00 13.99
C ALA A 211 1.93 0.88 13.12
N CYS A 212 1.38 1.58 12.13
CA CYS A 212 2.15 2.50 11.29
C CYS A 212 2.58 3.76 12.05
N LEU A 213 1.74 4.31 12.94
CA LEU A 213 2.03 5.53 13.71
C LEU A 213 3.16 5.34 14.72
N LEU A 214 3.26 4.17 15.36
CA LEU A 214 4.32 3.86 16.32
C LEU A 214 5.74 4.08 15.75
N TYR A 215 5.90 3.98 14.44
CA TYR A 215 7.21 4.06 13.77
C TYR A 215 7.39 5.28 12.87
N THR A 216 6.32 5.98 12.52
CA THR A 216 6.37 7.12 11.61
C THR A 216 6.18 8.46 12.31
N SER A 217 5.57 8.48 13.51
CA SER A 217 5.38 9.69 14.30
C SER A 217 6.43 9.81 15.43
N PRO A 218 6.96 11.02 15.72
CA PRO A 218 7.78 11.25 16.90
C PRO A 218 7.00 11.14 18.22
N SER A 219 5.67 11.27 18.18
CA SER A 219 4.77 10.99 19.30
C SER A 219 3.42 10.51 18.79
N PRO A 220 2.99 9.30 19.18
CA PRO A 220 1.69 8.77 18.75
C PRO A 220 0.49 9.40 19.45
N ARG A 221 0.67 10.44 20.26
CA ARG A 221 -0.38 11.00 21.13
C ARG A 221 -0.37 12.52 21.27
N ASP A 222 0.40 13.26 20.46
CA ASP A 222 0.40 14.72 20.44
C ASP A 222 -0.49 15.29 19.33
#